data_983b2f608d1466612a59390130caea1d
#
_entry.id   983b2f608d1466612a59390130caea1d
#
_cell.length_a   1.000
_cell.length_b   1.000
_cell.length_c   1.000
_cell.angle_alpha   90.00
_cell.angle_beta   90.00
_cell.angle_gamma   90.00
#
_symmetry.space_group_name_H-M   'P 1'
#
loop_
_entity.id
_entity.type
_entity.pdbx_description
1 polymer ?
#
loop_
_entity_poly.entity_id
_entity_poly.type
_entity_poly.pdbx_seq_one_letter_code
_entity_poly.pdbx_strand_id
1 'polypeptide(L)'
;MSGNKFGSLFQLTTFGESHGEAIGGIIEGCPSGIALDMKAIQLDLNRRKPGQSAIVTQRKEPDEVKFLSGIFEGKTTGVPIGFAIFNTNQKSRDYDHIKYQYRPSHADKVYDEKYGFRDYRGGGRSSARETASRVVAGAIAKQFLRNIKFTAYVSSVGKINLDKPYQELDFSYIEKNPVRCADPEKAAVMESYIKQIRKEGDTVGGIITCVIQNIPLGLGEPVFNKLHAELGKAMLSINAVKGFEYGSGFEGSKTKGSLHNDLYNADGTTQTNRSGGIQGGISNGMDIYFNVAFKPVATIMQSQKTINKKGEAVDMQGKGRHDPCVVPRAVPIVEAMAALVLADFTLLNRTIKK
;
A
#
# COMPACT_ATOMS: atom_id res chain seq x y z
N MET A 1 5.89 12.41 -18.96
CA MET A 1 6.05 12.19 -17.51
C MET A 1 6.31 10.71 -17.25
N SER A 2 7.26 10.39 -16.40
CA SER A 2 7.56 8.99 -16.06
C SER A 2 6.58 8.50 -14.99
N GLY A 3 5.88 7.39 -15.22
CA GLY A 3 4.99 6.73 -14.24
C GLY A 3 5.73 6.07 -13.07
N ASN A 4 7.04 6.33 -12.90
CA ASN A 4 7.88 5.77 -11.85
C ASN A 4 8.20 6.77 -10.72
N LYS A 5 7.65 7.99 -10.79
CA LYS A 5 7.87 9.07 -9.83
C LYS A 5 6.56 9.42 -9.11
N PHE A 6 6.63 9.59 -7.79
CA PHE A 6 5.53 10.00 -6.91
C PHE A 6 5.99 11.14 -6.00
N GLY A 7 5.09 12.08 -5.68
CA GLY A 7 5.35 13.27 -4.85
C GLY A 7 5.81 14.49 -5.67
N SER A 8 5.74 15.67 -5.05
CA SER A 8 6.10 16.97 -5.63
C SER A 8 7.39 17.54 -5.03
N LEU A 9 7.50 17.62 -3.71
CA LEU A 9 8.70 18.02 -2.98
C LEU A 9 9.37 16.83 -2.31
N PHE A 10 8.61 16.00 -1.57
CA PHE A 10 9.10 14.72 -1.08
C PHE A 10 8.85 13.68 -2.16
N GLN A 11 9.83 13.43 -2.98
CA GLN A 11 9.68 12.62 -4.19
C GLN A 11 10.30 11.25 -4.03
N LEU A 12 9.63 10.24 -4.60
CA LEU A 12 10.17 8.90 -4.74
C LEU A 12 10.17 8.50 -6.22
N THR A 13 11.33 8.19 -6.77
CA THR A 13 11.46 7.52 -8.07
C THR A 13 11.86 6.08 -7.82
N THR A 14 11.09 5.10 -8.35
CA THR A 14 11.37 3.67 -8.19
C THR A 14 11.88 3.05 -9.48
N PHE A 15 12.76 2.04 -9.36
CA PHE A 15 13.31 1.27 -10.47
C PHE A 15 13.39 -0.23 -10.13
N GLY A 16 13.75 -1.03 -11.12
CA GLY A 16 13.97 -2.46 -10.99
C GLY A 16 12.69 -3.30 -11.15
N GLU A 17 12.85 -4.58 -11.30
CA GLU A 17 11.80 -5.55 -11.65
C GLU A 17 11.81 -6.76 -10.73
N SER A 18 10.67 -7.47 -10.69
CA SER A 18 10.49 -8.58 -9.74
C SER A 18 11.45 -9.76 -9.92
N HIS A 19 12.00 -9.91 -11.12
CA HIS A 19 12.95 -10.97 -11.50
C HIS A 19 14.26 -10.39 -12.10
N GLY A 20 14.45 -9.07 -12.01
CA GLY A 20 15.74 -8.43 -12.23
C GLY A 20 16.70 -8.66 -11.06
N GLU A 21 17.87 -8.09 -11.10
CA GLU A 21 18.92 -8.19 -10.06
C GLU A 21 18.46 -7.55 -8.75
N ALA A 22 17.86 -6.36 -8.84
CA ALA A 22 17.39 -5.60 -7.69
C ALA A 22 16.16 -4.76 -8.04
N ILE A 23 15.47 -4.31 -6.99
CA ILE A 23 14.58 -3.14 -7.02
C ILE A 23 15.17 -2.06 -6.15
N GLY A 24 14.78 -0.82 -6.36
CA GLY A 24 15.30 0.28 -5.55
C GLY A 24 14.54 1.58 -5.79
N GLY A 25 15.07 2.64 -5.24
CA GLY A 25 14.53 3.98 -5.42
C GLY A 25 15.50 5.07 -5.08
N ILE A 26 15.12 6.28 -5.49
CA ILE A 26 15.76 7.53 -5.14
C ILE A 26 14.71 8.40 -4.46
N ILE A 27 15.00 8.86 -3.25
CA ILE A 27 14.18 9.82 -2.52
C ILE A 27 14.84 11.18 -2.62
N GLU A 28 14.11 12.16 -3.12
CA GLU A 28 14.53 13.56 -3.21
C GLU A 28 13.67 14.43 -2.29
N GLY A 29 14.21 15.57 -1.86
CA GLY A 29 13.52 16.55 -1.04
C GLY A 29 13.33 16.15 0.44
N CYS A 30 13.95 15.05 0.89
CA CYS A 30 14.00 14.74 2.32
C CYS A 30 14.87 15.79 3.04
N PRO A 31 14.35 16.50 4.07
CA PRO A 31 15.15 17.50 4.79
C PRO A 31 16.41 16.90 5.42
N SER A 32 17.46 17.69 5.52
CA SER A 32 18.72 17.29 6.19
C SER A 32 18.53 17.19 7.72
N GLY A 33 19.40 16.40 8.37
CA GLY A 33 19.46 16.28 9.84
C GLY A 33 18.39 15.40 10.46
N ILE A 34 17.57 14.68 9.67
CA ILE A 34 16.62 13.70 10.20
C ILE A 34 17.41 12.48 10.68
N ALA A 35 17.38 12.21 11.99
CA ALA A 35 17.93 10.99 12.55
C ALA A 35 17.09 9.79 12.11
N LEU A 36 17.73 8.79 11.49
CA LEU A 36 17.07 7.60 10.96
C LEU A 36 17.31 6.39 11.87
N ASP A 37 16.23 5.79 12.33
CA ASP A 37 16.25 4.44 12.91
C ASP A 37 16.19 3.40 11.77
N MET A 38 17.36 2.86 11.43
CA MET A 38 17.50 1.83 10.39
C MET A 38 16.77 0.54 10.75
N LYS A 39 16.64 0.21 12.06
CA LYS A 39 15.91 -0.97 12.51
C LYS A 39 14.41 -0.80 12.28
N ALA A 40 13.87 0.38 12.53
CA ALA A 40 12.47 0.69 12.25
C ALA A 40 12.16 0.62 10.74
N ILE A 41 13.05 1.10 9.86
CA ILE A 41 12.90 0.97 8.41
C ILE A 41 12.88 -0.51 8.00
N GLN A 42 13.81 -1.31 8.52
CA GLN A 42 13.86 -2.74 8.21
C GLN A 42 12.65 -3.49 8.79
N LEU A 43 12.12 -3.05 9.94
CA LEU A 43 10.90 -3.61 10.53
C LEU A 43 9.69 -3.42 9.60
N ASP A 44 9.48 -2.23 9.05
CA ASP A 44 8.41 -1.98 8.07
C ASP A 44 8.57 -2.85 6.81
N LEU A 45 9.79 -3.03 6.32
CA LEU A 45 10.08 -3.98 5.24
C LEU A 45 9.77 -5.42 5.61
N ASN A 46 10.12 -5.83 6.84
CA ASN A 46 9.80 -7.17 7.35
C ASN A 46 8.30 -7.41 7.43
N ARG A 47 7.50 -6.41 7.78
CA ARG A 47 6.03 -6.47 7.76
C ARG A 47 5.48 -6.69 6.35
N ARG A 48 6.17 -6.18 5.32
CA ARG A 48 5.77 -6.30 3.92
C ARG A 48 6.29 -7.58 3.25
N LYS A 49 7.45 -8.10 3.60
CA LYS A 49 8.13 -9.21 2.90
C LYS A 49 7.26 -10.46 2.73
N PRO A 50 7.52 -11.31 1.72
CA PRO A 50 6.85 -12.60 1.57
C PRO A 50 7.33 -13.62 2.63
N GLY A 51 6.56 -14.71 2.81
CA GLY A 51 6.98 -15.85 3.64
C GLY A 51 6.84 -15.64 5.15
N GLN A 52 6.01 -14.71 5.60
CA GLN A 52 5.85 -14.37 7.02
C GLN A 52 4.97 -15.36 7.79
N SER A 53 4.04 -16.03 7.12
CA SER A 53 3.04 -16.89 7.77
C SER A 53 2.49 -17.94 6.80
N ALA A 54 1.67 -18.86 7.34
CA ALA A 54 1.01 -19.90 6.55
C ALA A 54 -0.05 -19.35 5.57
N ILE A 55 -0.53 -18.12 5.74
CA ILE A 55 -1.57 -17.50 4.91
C ILE A 55 -1.03 -16.58 3.81
N VAL A 56 0.29 -16.53 3.63
CA VAL A 56 0.95 -15.76 2.57
C VAL A 56 1.79 -16.66 1.68
N THR A 57 2.33 -16.10 0.60
CA THR A 57 3.20 -16.82 -0.33
C THR A 57 4.40 -17.47 0.37
N GLN A 58 4.82 -18.64 -0.14
CA GLN A 58 5.99 -19.39 0.34
C GLN A 58 7.34 -18.83 -0.18
N ARG A 59 7.34 -17.80 -1.02
CA ARG A 59 8.57 -17.11 -1.44
C ARG A 59 9.27 -16.55 -0.21
N LYS A 60 10.58 -16.66 -0.14
CA LYS A 60 11.39 -16.10 0.96
C LYS A 60 12.36 -15.08 0.38
N GLU A 61 12.20 -13.84 0.74
CA GLU A 61 13.13 -12.76 0.42
C GLU A 61 13.50 -12.05 1.73
N PRO A 62 14.77 -11.76 1.97
CA PRO A 62 15.19 -11.05 3.18
C PRO A 62 14.69 -9.61 3.17
N ASP A 63 14.52 -9.01 1.98
CA ASP A 63 14.16 -7.61 1.77
C ASP A 63 15.07 -6.64 2.54
N GLU A 64 16.38 -6.96 2.62
CA GLU A 64 17.37 -6.07 3.23
C GLU A 64 17.61 -4.86 2.36
N VAL A 65 17.43 -3.66 2.92
CA VAL A 65 17.71 -2.42 2.22
C VAL A 65 19.17 -2.04 2.37
N LYS A 66 19.81 -1.69 1.24
CA LYS A 66 21.15 -1.10 1.20
C LYS A 66 21.02 0.35 0.77
N PHE A 67 21.38 1.27 1.66
CA PHE A 67 21.48 2.69 1.32
C PHE A 67 22.82 2.97 0.64
N LEU A 68 22.77 3.78 -0.41
CA LEU A 68 23.92 4.06 -1.30
C LEU A 68 24.37 5.53 -1.23
N SER A 69 23.47 6.44 -0.82
CA SER A 69 23.74 7.88 -0.71
C SER A 69 22.74 8.57 0.22
N GLY A 70 22.97 9.82 0.57
CA GLY A 70 22.04 10.70 1.25
C GLY A 70 21.95 10.50 2.77
N ILE A 71 22.79 9.64 3.36
CA ILE A 71 22.83 9.36 4.80
C ILE A 71 24.28 9.40 5.28
N PHE A 72 24.53 10.13 6.35
CA PHE A 72 25.82 10.21 7.03
C PHE A 72 25.62 10.20 8.55
N GLU A 73 26.37 9.37 9.26
CA GLU A 73 26.25 9.18 10.72
C GLU A 73 24.81 8.97 11.22
N GLY A 74 24.02 8.18 10.46
CA GLY A 74 22.64 7.88 10.78
C GLY A 74 21.64 9.02 10.57
N LYS A 75 22.04 10.11 9.90
CA LYS A 75 21.19 11.26 9.61
C LYS A 75 21.13 11.51 8.11
N THR A 76 19.99 12.04 7.65
CA THR A 76 19.84 12.51 6.27
C THR A 76 20.72 13.73 6.02
N THR A 77 21.27 13.84 4.81
CA THR A 77 22.16 14.95 4.42
C THR A 77 21.47 16.03 3.57
N GLY A 78 20.19 15.80 3.17
CA GLY A 78 19.45 16.71 2.29
C GLY A 78 19.68 16.48 0.80
N VAL A 79 20.67 15.66 0.41
CA VAL A 79 20.87 15.23 -0.99
C VAL A 79 20.06 13.95 -1.27
N PRO A 80 19.96 13.50 -2.54
CA PRO A 80 19.18 12.32 -2.88
C PRO A 80 19.59 11.07 -2.11
N ILE A 81 18.62 10.40 -1.50
CA ILE A 81 18.81 9.12 -0.79
C ILE A 81 18.58 7.99 -1.79
N GLY A 82 19.68 7.42 -2.29
CA GLY A 82 19.65 6.25 -3.15
C GLY A 82 19.67 4.95 -2.34
N PHE A 83 18.83 3.97 -2.71
CA PHE A 83 18.81 2.67 -2.06
C PHE A 83 18.47 1.53 -3.03
N ALA A 84 18.90 0.32 -2.69
CA ALA A 84 18.58 -0.91 -3.42
C ALA A 84 18.20 -2.05 -2.47
N ILE A 85 17.36 -2.97 -2.98
CA ILE A 85 16.97 -4.23 -2.36
C ILE A 85 17.21 -5.34 -3.38
N PHE A 86 18.17 -6.21 -3.13
CA PHE A 86 18.53 -7.29 -4.06
C PHE A 86 17.52 -8.43 -4.04
N ASN A 87 17.24 -9.00 -5.22
CA ASN A 87 16.40 -10.18 -5.38
C ASN A 87 17.28 -11.43 -5.19
N THR A 88 16.97 -12.28 -4.22
CA THR A 88 17.79 -13.46 -3.87
C THR A 88 17.08 -14.78 -4.12
N ASN A 89 15.75 -14.82 -4.21
CA ASN A 89 14.96 -16.06 -4.30
C ASN A 89 13.99 -16.05 -5.50
N GLN A 90 14.38 -15.43 -6.58
CA GLN A 90 13.63 -15.46 -7.84
C GLN A 90 13.78 -16.79 -8.55
N LYS A 91 12.68 -17.33 -9.11
CA LYS A 91 12.67 -18.56 -9.91
C LYS A 91 12.07 -18.26 -11.28
N SER A 92 12.90 -17.79 -12.20
CA SER A 92 12.47 -17.35 -13.53
C SER A 92 11.86 -18.49 -14.36
N ARG A 93 12.32 -19.75 -14.16
CA ARG A 93 11.77 -20.94 -14.83
C ARG A 93 10.30 -21.21 -14.50
N ASP A 94 9.78 -20.75 -13.37
CA ASP A 94 8.37 -20.89 -12.99
C ASP A 94 7.42 -20.15 -13.96
N TYR A 95 7.95 -19.30 -14.85
CA TYR A 95 7.20 -18.46 -15.79
C TYR A 95 7.33 -18.85 -17.26
N ASP A 96 8.11 -19.87 -17.61
CA ASP A 96 8.33 -20.28 -19.02
C ASP A 96 7.02 -20.67 -19.72
N HIS A 97 6.08 -21.28 -19.00
CA HIS A 97 4.78 -21.71 -19.52
C HIS A 97 3.86 -20.53 -19.91
N ILE A 98 4.09 -19.31 -19.37
CA ILE A 98 3.32 -18.11 -19.69
C ILE A 98 4.02 -17.18 -20.69
N LYS A 99 5.13 -17.58 -21.28
CA LYS A 99 5.88 -16.79 -22.26
C LYS A 99 5.00 -16.37 -23.45
N TYR A 100 4.12 -17.26 -23.87
CA TYR A 100 3.23 -17.07 -25.03
C TYR A 100 1.75 -16.99 -24.68
N GLN A 101 1.40 -17.00 -23.38
CA GLN A 101 0.03 -16.96 -22.88
C GLN A 101 -0.18 -15.74 -21.98
N TYR A 102 -1.43 -15.34 -21.82
CA TYR A 102 -1.81 -14.20 -21.00
C TYR A 102 -2.62 -14.66 -19.80
N ARG A 103 -2.17 -14.33 -18.60
CA ARG A 103 -2.92 -14.60 -17.37
C ARG A 103 -4.17 -13.73 -17.32
N PRO A 104 -5.37 -14.29 -17.09
CA PRO A 104 -6.58 -13.50 -16.88
C PRO A 104 -6.39 -12.45 -15.80
N SER A 105 -6.88 -11.23 -16.02
CA SER A 105 -6.81 -10.09 -15.08
C SER A 105 -5.39 -9.68 -14.63
N HIS A 106 -4.33 -10.18 -15.29
CA HIS A 106 -2.94 -9.75 -15.11
C HIS A 106 -2.51 -8.76 -16.19
N ALA A 107 -1.38 -8.07 -15.96
CA ALA A 107 -0.86 -7.05 -16.89
C ALA A 107 -0.19 -7.61 -18.15
N ASP A 108 -0.11 -8.91 -18.34
CA ASP A 108 0.68 -9.56 -19.40
C ASP A 108 0.37 -9.03 -20.80
N LYS A 109 -0.92 -9.06 -21.21
CA LYS A 109 -1.37 -8.61 -22.52
C LYS A 109 -1.14 -7.11 -22.71
N VAL A 110 -1.55 -6.30 -21.71
CA VAL A 110 -1.45 -4.83 -21.85
C VAL A 110 -0.02 -4.34 -21.86
N TYR A 111 0.93 -5.08 -21.29
CA TYR A 111 2.37 -4.78 -21.38
C TYR A 111 2.92 -5.10 -22.78
N ASP A 112 2.58 -6.27 -23.34
CA ASP A 112 2.97 -6.61 -24.72
C ASP A 112 2.41 -5.58 -25.72
N GLU A 113 1.14 -5.21 -25.61
CA GLU A 113 0.49 -4.21 -26.48
C GLU A 113 1.09 -2.81 -26.34
N LYS A 114 1.37 -2.38 -25.10
CA LYS A 114 1.87 -1.02 -24.84
C LYS A 114 3.32 -0.83 -25.22
N TYR A 115 4.19 -1.83 -24.90
CA TYR A 115 5.64 -1.69 -25.05
C TYR A 115 6.22 -2.48 -26.20
N GLY A 116 5.41 -3.34 -26.86
CA GLY A 116 5.86 -4.19 -27.97
C GLY A 116 6.79 -5.35 -27.56
N PHE A 117 7.33 -5.29 -26.35
CA PHE A 117 8.26 -6.27 -25.79
C PHE A 117 8.06 -6.38 -24.27
N ARG A 118 8.04 -7.59 -23.74
CA ARG A 118 7.84 -7.87 -22.31
C ARG A 118 8.83 -8.90 -21.80
N ASP A 119 9.46 -8.63 -20.66
CA ASP A 119 10.07 -9.69 -19.87
C ASP A 119 8.96 -10.54 -19.23
N TYR A 120 8.79 -11.79 -19.67
CA TYR A 120 7.75 -12.69 -19.20
C TYR A 120 8.10 -13.32 -17.84
N ARG A 121 9.33 -13.17 -17.36
CA ARG A 121 9.81 -13.72 -16.09
C ARG A 121 9.19 -13.01 -14.90
N GLY A 122 7.92 -13.26 -14.62
CA GLY A 122 7.17 -12.64 -13.53
C GLY A 122 6.26 -11.49 -13.95
N GLY A 123 6.02 -10.56 -13.05
CA GLY A 123 5.18 -9.38 -13.29
C GLY A 123 5.95 -8.11 -13.60
N GLY A 124 7.28 -8.15 -13.68
CA GLY A 124 8.12 -6.98 -13.90
C GLY A 124 7.76 -5.82 -12.94
N ARG A 125 7.56 -4.62 -13.50
CA ARG A 125 7.10 -3.43 -12.77
C ARG A 125 5.67 -3.50 -12.26
N SER A 126 4.80 -4.36 -12.83
CA SER A 126 3.43 -4.57 -12.34
C SER A 126 3.35 -5.52 -11.14
N SER A 127 4.47 -6.10 -10.74
CA SER A 127 4.54 -6.97 -9.55
C SER A 127 4.47 -6.17 -8.27
N ALA A 128 3.76 -6.72 -7.26
CA ALA A 128 3.77 -6.16 -5.90
C ALA A 128 5.18 -6.15 -5.24
N ARG A 129 6.20 -6.73 -5.89
CA ARG A 129 7.61 -6.66 -5.44
C ARG A 129 8.11 -5.23 -5.35
N GLU A 130 7.75 -4.37 -6.32
CA GLU A 130 8.19 -2.96 -6.36
C GLU A 130 7.72 -2.15 -5.14
N THR A 131 6.64 -2.57 -4.46
CA THR A 131 6.14 -1.88 -3.28
C THR A 131 7.11 -1.90 -2.09
N ALA A 132 8.14 -2.75 -2.08
CA ALA A 132 9.19 -2.69 -1.07
C ALA A 132 9.93 -1.35 -1.12
N SER A 133 10.17 -0.80 -2.32
CA SER A 133 10.77 0.53 -2.47
C SER A 133 9.88 1.65 -1.91
N ARG A 134 8.56 1.52 -2.03
CA ARG A 134 7.60 2.46 -1.41
C ARG A 134 7.64 2.39 0.11
N VAL A 135 7.77 1.18 0.67
CA VAL A 135 7.86 0.98 2.13
C VAL A 135 9.12 1.61 2.70
N VAL A 136 10.28 1.50 2.02
CA VAL A 136 11.52 2.19 2.45
C VAL A 136 11.30 3.70 2.53
N ALA A 137 10.76 4.29 1.45
CA ALA A 137 10.54 5.72 1.40
C ALA A 137 9.47 6.17 2.42
N GLY A 138 8.40 5.40 2.59
CA GLY A 138 7.36 5.65 3.59
C GLY A 138 7.89 5.56 5.02
N ALA A 139 8.79 4.61 5.32
CA ALA A 139 9.42 4.50 6.64
C ALA A 139 10.30 5.72 6.96
N ILE A 140 11.02 6.27 5.97
CA ILE A 140 11.77 7.52 6.11
C ILE A 140 10.80 8.70 6.29
N ALA A 141 9.72 8.76 5.51
CA ALA A 141 8.68 9.78 5.64
C ALA A 141 8.03 9.78 7.03
N LYS A 142 7.71 8.61 7.60
CA LYS A 142 7.20 8.47 8.97
C LYS A 142 8.18 9.07 10.00
N GLN A 143 9.47 8.86 9.83
CA GLN A 143 10.50 9.40 10.74
C GLN A 143 10.68 10.92 10.59
N PHE A 144 10.46 11.47 9.41
CA PHE A 144 10.35 12.92 9.20
C PHE A 144 9.09 13.50 9.89
N LEU A 145 7.98 12.79 9.83
CA LEU A 145 6.67 13.21 10.37
C LEU A 145 6.45 12.87 11.86
N ARG A 146 7.47 12.63 12.62
CA ARG A 146 7.60 12.14 14.01
C ARG A 146 6.34 12.05 14.88
N ASN A 147 5.47 13.07 14.85
CA ASN A 147 4.29 13.20 15.72
C ASN A 147 3.02 12.59 15.09
N ILE A 148 3.03 12.32 13.78
CA ILE A 148 1.89 11.74 13.07
C ILE A 148 1.97 10.22 13.19
N LYS A 149 0.89 9.61 13.66
CA LYS A 149 0.79 8.16 13.80
C LYS A 149 -0.01 7.57 12.64
N PHE A 150 0.57 6.59 11.96
CA PHE A 150 -0.06 5.84 10.88
C PHE A 150 -0.38 4.44 11.38
N THR A 151 -1.63 4.05 11.36
CA THR A 151 -2.08 2.73 11.77
C THR A 151 -3.00 2.17 10.69
N ALA A 152 -2.57 1.12 10.01
CA ALA A 152 -3.44 0.41 9.07
C ALA A 152 -3.67 -1.02 9.55
N TYR A 153 -4.85 -1.55 9.25
CA TYR A 153 -5.26 -2.90 9.64
C TYR A 153 -6.22 -3.49 8.61
N VAL A 154 -6.32 -4.80 8.60
CA VAL A 154 -7.29 -5.52 7.77
C VAL A 154 -8.66 -5.42 8.41
N SER A 155 -9.59 -4.76 7.73
CA SER A 155 -10.98 -4.60 8.15
C SER A 155 -11.94 -5.56 7.44
N SER A 156 -11.51 -6.17 6.31
CA SER A 156 -12.31 -7.19 5.63
C SER A 156 -11.43 -8.21 4.89
N VAL A 157 -11.89 -9.46 4.87
CA VAL A 157 -11.39 -10.52 3.98
C VAL A 157 -12.59 -11.21 3.35
N GLY A 158 -12.75 -11.05 2.03
CA GLY A 158 -13.93 -11.53 1.32
C GLY A 158 -15.22 -10.94 1.89
N LYS A 159 -16.09 -11.79 2.42
CA LYS A 159 -17.36 -11.39 3.04
C LYS A 159 -17.30 -11.19 4.56
N ILE A 160 -16.14 -11.44 5.17
CA ILE A 160 -15.94 -11.32 6.61
C ILE A 160 -15.49 -9.91 6.92
N ASN A 161 -16.32 -9.14 7.60
CA ASN A 161 -16.07 -7.75 7.94
C ASN A 161 -15.79 -7.58 9.43
N LEU A 162 -15.00 -6.59 9.76
CA LEU A 162 -14.85 -6.04 11.08
C LEU A 162 -15.90 -4.93 11.25
N ASP A 163 -16.88 -5.18 12.08
CA ASP A 163 -18.07 -4.32 12.19
C ASP A 163 -17.95 -3.25 13.29
N LYS A 164 -16.75 -3.13 13.92
CA LYS A 164 -16.48 -2.14 14.97
C LYS A 164 -15.84 -0.89 14.39
N PRO A 165 -16.22 0.32 14.84
CA PRO A 165 -15.54 1.54 14.48
C PRO A 165 -14.11 1.54 15.04
N TYR A 166 -13.19 2.27 14.38
CA TYR A 166 -11.77 2.23 14.75
C TYR A 166 -11.47 2.74 16.17
N GLN A 167 -12.33 3.58 16.73
CA GLN A 167 -12.21 4.11 18.10
C GLN A 167 -12.37 3.02 19.18
N GLU A 168 -13.04 1.92 18.86
CA GLU A 168 -13.28 0.79 19.76
C GLU A 168 -12.25 -0.34 19.61
N LEU A 169 -11.25 -0.18 18.73
CA LEU A 169 -10.29 -1.23 18.42
C LEU A 169 -9.00 -1.10 19.22
N ASP A 170 -8.47 -2.24 19.68
CA ASP A 170 -7.11 -2.32 20.23
C ASP A 170 -6.08 -2.51 19.11
N PHE A 171 -5.48 -1.43 18.68
CA PHE A 171 -4.44 -1.45 17.65
C PHE A 171 -3.17 -2.22 18.06
N SER A 172 -2.94 -2.47 19.35
CA SER A 172 -1.80 -3.28 19.81
C SER A 172 -1.89 -4.74 19.37
N TYR A 173 -3.08 -5.18 18.96
CA TYR A 173 -3.33 -6.55 18.50
C TYR A 173 -2.99 -6.77 17.01
N ILE A 174 -2.87 -5.73 16.20
CA ILE A 174 -2.67 -5.81 14.74
C ILE A 174 -1.47 -6.71 14.38
N GLU A 175 -0.33 -6.50 15.00
CA GLU A 175 0.88 -7.28 14.70
C GLU A 175 0.98 -8.61 15.49
N LYS A 176 0.00 -8.93 16.36
CA LYS A 176 -0.05 -10.18 17.12
C LYS A 176 -0.71 -11.33 16.36
N ASN A 177 -1.27 -11.08 15.18
CA ASN A 177 -1.91 -12.09 14.34
C ASN A 177 -1.47 -11.97 12.87
N PRO A 178 -1.47 -13.08 12.11
CA PRO A 178 -0.97 -13.08 10.74
C PRO A 178 -1.87 -12.34 9.73
N VAL A 179 -3.13 -12.08 10.09
CA VAL A 179 -4.10 -11.35 9.25
C VAL A 179 -3.89 -9.85 9.38
N ARG A 180 -3.35 -9.37 10.51
CA ARG A 180 -3.29 -7.94 10.89
C ARG A 180 -4.66 -7.30 11.05
N CYS A 181 -5.61 -8.04 11.59
CA CYS A 181 -6.90 -7.53 12.06
C CYS A 181 -6.78 -7.06 13.51
N ALA A 182 -7.42 -5.96 13.87
CA ALA A 182 -7.38 -5.39 15.22
C ALA A 182 -8.36 -6.04 16.22
N ASP A 183 -9.14 -7.02 15.77
CA ASP A 183 -10.08 -7.78 16.61
C ASP A 183 -9.68 -9.26 16.63
N PRO A 184 -9.44 -9.87 17.83
CA PRO A 184 -8.97 -11.25 17.95
C PRO A 184 -9.92 -12.30 17.34
N GLU A 185 -11.22 -12.14 17.54
CA GLU A 185 -12.22 -13.10 17.07
C GLU A 185 -12.33 -13.06 15.54
N LYS A 186 -12.44 -11.85 14.98
CA LYS A 186 -12.46 -11.64 13.52
C LYS A 186 -11.14 -12.08 12.87
N ALA A 187 -10.00 -11.85 13.50
CA ALA A 187 -8.70 -12.32 13.02
C ALA A 187 -8.68 -13.85 12.84
N ALA A 188 -9.18 -14.61 13.82
CA ALA A 188 -9.22 -16.06 13.76
C ALA A 188 -10.15 -16.57 12.63
N VAL A 189 -11.31 -15.94 12.46
CA VAL A 189 -12.27 -16.30 11.39
C VAL A 189 -11.67 -15.99 10.02
N MET A 190 -11.09 -14.79 9.85
CA MET A 190 -10.43 -14.39 8.59
C MET A 190 -9.25 -15.30 8.25
N GLU A 191 -8.43 -15.68 9.23
CA GLU A 191 -7.30 -16.60 9.03
C GLU A 191 -7.77 -17.97 8.55
N SER A 192 -8.81 -18.51 9.18
CA SER A 192 -9.41 -19.80 8.81
C SER A 192 -9.96 -19.76 7.38
N TYR A 193 -10.62 -18.67 7.01
CA TYR A 193 -11.14 -18.47 5.66
C TYR A 193 -10.04 -18.38 4.61
N ILE A 194 -8.96 -17.64 4.86
CA ILE A 194 -7.81 -17.58 3.93
C ILE A 194 -7.18 -18.96 3.75
N LYS A 195 -7.07 -19.77 4.82
CA LYS A 195 -6.56 -21.14 4.75
C LYS A 195 -7.47 -22.05 3.91
N GLN A 196 -8.79 -21.87 4.01
CA GLN A 196 -9.77 -22.59 3.19
C GLN A 196 -9.59 -22.23 1.70
N ILE A 197 -9.62 -20.94 1.35
CA ILE A 197 -9.44 -20.45 -0.02
C ILE A 197 -8.12 -20.98 -0.62
N ARG A 198 -7.04 -21.01 0.17
CA ARG A 198 -5.77 -21.59 -0.26
C ARG A 198 -5.89 -23.08 -0.61
N LYS A 199 -6.63 -23.87 0.19
CA LYS A 199 -6.87 -25.31 -0.09
C LYS A 199 -7.69 -25.51 -1.38
N GLU A 200 -8.58 -24.60 -1.69
CA GLU A 200 -9.40 -24.58 -2.91
C GLU A 200 -8.57 -24.18 -4.14
N GLY A 201 -7.32 -23.75 -3.97
CA GLY A 201 -6.46 -23.26 -5.05
C GLY A 201 -6.91 -21.93 -5.62
N ASP A 202 -7.66 -21.15 -4.84
CA ASP A 202 -8.24 -19.86 -5.21
C ASP A 202 -7.60 -18.70 -4.42
N THR A 203 -8.10 -17.48 -4.65
CA THR A 203 -7.65 -16.25 -3.99
C THR A 203 -8.83 -15.40 -3.55
N VAL A 204 -8.62 -14.58 -2.53
CA VAL A 204 -9.63 -13.66 -2.01
C VAL A 204 -9.03 -12.27 -1.82
N GLY A 205 -9.86 -11.25 -2.04
CA GLY A 205 -9.54 -9.85 -1.74
C GLY A 205 -9.99 -9.46 -0.34
N GLY A 206 -9.96 -8.16 -0.07
CA GLY A 206 -10.43 -7.60 1.21
C GLY A 206 -10.22 -6.10 1.27
N ILE A 207 -10.41 -5.54 2.46
CA ILE A 207 -10.30 -4.10 2.71
C ILE A 207 -9.26 -3.86 3.81
N ILE A 208 -8.47 -2.82 3.62
CA ILE A 208 -7.59 -2.24 4.65
C ILE A 208 -8.17 -0.90 5.05
N THR A 209 -8.36 -0.70 6.34
CA THR A 209 -8.63 0.61 6.93
C THR A 209 -7.32 1.21 7.43
N CYS A 210 -7.10 2.48 7.15
CA CYS A 210 -5.98 3.26 7.67
C CYS A 210 -6.50 4.42 8.48
N VAL A 211 -5.95 4.60 9.68
CA VAL A 211 -6.21 5.72 10.57
C VAL A 211 -4.93 6.49 10.77
N ILE A 212 -4.98 7.80 10.55
CA ILE A 212 -3.84 8.71 10.73
C ILE A 212 -4.20 9.69 11.82
N GLN A 213 -3.41 9.72 12.88
CA GLN A 213 -3.67 10.51 14.09
C GLN A 213 -2.63 11.61 14.28
N ASN A 214 -2.96 12.62 15.07
CA ASN A 214 -2.11 13.77 15.37
C ASN A 214 -1.73 14.60 14.13
N ILE A 215 -2.63 14.72 13.19
CA ILE A 215 -2.41 15.48 11.96
C ILE A 215 -2.58 16.97 12.27
N PRO A 216 -1.62 17.83 11.89
CA PRO A 216 -1.81 19.26 12.00
C PRO A 216 -2.93 19.74 11.07
N LEU A 217 -3.67 20.74 11.53
CA LEU A 217 -4.63 21.46 10.70
C LEU A 217 -3.88 22.17 9.56
N GLY A 218 -4.44 22.11 8.33
CA GLY A 218 -4.00 22.95 7.22
C GLY A 218 -3.15 22.22 6.17
N LEU A 219 -3.07 20.88 6.16
CA LEU A 219 -2.41 20.13 5.09
C LEU A 219 -3.38 19.85 3.94
N GLY A 220 -2.97 20.14 2.72
CA GLY A 220 -3.79 19.98 1.51
C GLY A 220 -4.20 21.31 0.90
N GLU A 221 -4.81 21.26 -0.27
CA GLU A 221 -5.20 22.42 -1.07
C GLU A 221 -6.70 22.38 -1.41
N PRO A 222 -7.35 23.53 -1.67
CA PRO A 222 -8.82 23.58 -1.81
C PRO A 222 -9.35 23.10 -3.15
N VAL A 223 -8.54 23.04 -4.23
CA VAL A 223 -9.05 22.72 -5.58
C VAL A 223 -8.49 21.41 -6.11
N PHE A 224 -7.31 21.40 -6.74
CA PHE A 224 -6.81 20.20 -7.44
C PHE A 224 -6.00 19.26 -6.56
N ASN A 225 -5.16 19.78 -5.68
CA ASN A 225 -4.32 19.00 -4.77
C ASN A 225 -5.01 18.80 -3.42
N LYS A 226 -6.28 18.42 -3.42
CA LYS A 226 -7.01 18.09 -2.20
C LYS A 226 -6.35 16.90 -1.50
N LEU A 227 -6.19 16.98 -0.20
CA LEU A 227 -5.51 15.93 0.56
C LEU A 227 -6.13 14.54 0.32
N HIS A 228 -7.46 14.42 0.31
CA HIS A 228 -8.12 13.15 0.01
C HIS A 228 -7.93 12.69 -1.45
N ALA A 229 -7.78 13.62 -2.40
CA ALA A 229 -7.53 13.27 -3.80
C ALA A 229 -6.12 12.70 -3.97
N GLU A 230 -5.11 13.28 -3.32
CA GLU A 230 -3.73 12.77 -3.35
C GLU A 230 -3.60 11.46 -2.55
N LEU A 231 -4.32 11.30 -1.42
CA LEU A 231 -4.44 10.01 -0.73
C LEU A 231 -5.08 8.96 -1.64
N GLY A 232 -6.17 9.27 -2.32
CA GLY A 232 -6.82 8.37 -3.27
C GLY A 232 -5.91 7.97 -4.43
N LYS A 233 -5.20 8.92 -5.02
CA LYS A 233 -4.18 8.68 -6.07
C LYS A 233 -3.07 7.76 -5.56
N ALA A 234 -2.57 7.99 -4.35
CA ALA A 234 -1.55 7.17 -3.72
C ALA A 234 -2.05 5.72 -3.54
N MET A 235 -3.24 5.53 -2.96
CA MET A 235 -3.84 4.21 -2.71
C MET A 235 -4.18 3.47 -4.00
N LEU A 236 -4.80 4.13 -4.98
CA LEU A 236 -5.15 3.55 -6.28
C LEU A 236 -3.90 3.19 -7.12
N SER A 237 -2.72 3.74 -6.79
CA SER A 237 -1.45 3.34 -7.40
C SER A 237 -0.90 2.03 -6.87
N ILE A 238 -1.42 1.50 -5.75
CA ILE A 238 -0.99 0.22 -5.17
C ILE A 238 -1.55 -0.93 -6.02
N ASN A 239 -0.71 -1.95 -6.26
CA ASN A 239 -1.12 -3.14 -7.02
C ASN A 239 -2.35 -3.80 -6.38
N ALA A 240 -3.29 -4.25 -7.23
CA ALA A 240 -4.56 -4.88 -6.87
C ALA A 240 -5.61 -3.97 -6.22
N VAL A 241 -5.33 -2.72 -5.93
CA VAL A 241 -6.36 -1.79 -5.44
C VAL A 241 -7.43 -1.52 -6.50
N LYS A 242 -8.70 -1.47 -6.06
CA LYS A 242 -9.90 -1.25 -6.89
C LYS A 242 -10.81 -0.16 -6.36
N GLY A 243 -10.65 0.23 -5.10
CA GLY A 243 -11.49 1.26 -4.48
C GLY A 243 -10.76 1.99 -3.37
N PHE A 244 -11.18 3.23 -3.17
CA PHE A 244 -10.77 4.10 -2.10
C PHE A 244 -11.99 4.90 -1.64
N GLU A 245 -12.20 4.99 -0.34
CA GLU A 245 -13.16 5.90 0.28
C GLU A 245 -12.59 6.44 1.58
N TYR A 246 -12.99 7.63 1.98
CA TYR A 246 -12.55 8.28 3.23
C TYR A 246 -13.73 8.85 4.01
N GLY A 247 -13.56 8.99 5.31
CA GLY A 247 -14.64 9.43 6.18
C GLY A 247 -15.85 8.51 6.07
N SER A 248 -17.04 9.07 5.94
CA SER A 248 -18.29 8.34 5.77
C SER A 248 -18.41 7.62 4.40
N GLY A 249 -17.52 7.91 3.45
CA GLY A 249 -17.44 7.21 2.17
C GLY A 249 -18.78 7.13 1.42
N PHE A 250 -19.05 5.98 0.81
CA PHE A 250 -20.30 5.74 0.08
C PHE A 250 -21.55 5.75 0.97
N GLU A 251 -21.44 5.38 2.26
CA GLU A 251 -22.57 5.43 3.20
C GLU A 251 -23.02 6.88 3.47
N GLY A 252 -22.09 7.85 3.43
CA GLY A 252 -22.42 9.27 3.54
C GLY A 252 -23.39 9.76 2.48
N SER A 253 -23.36 9.18 1.27
CA SER A 253 -24.27 9.54 0.18
C SER A 253 -25.74 9.18 0.45
N LYS A 254 -26.01 8.30 1.41
CA LYS A 254 -27.35 7.87 1.83
C LYS A 254 -27.87 8.68 3.02
N THR A 255 -27.04 9.55 3.59
CA THR A 255 -27.34 10.28 4.83
C THR A 255 -27.82 11.70 4.50
N LYS A 256 -28.87 12.16 5.22
CA LYS A 256 -29.32 13.57 5.11
C LYS A 256 -28.25 14.52 5.64
N GLY A 257 -28.09 15.70 5.01
CA GLY A 257 -27.07 16.69 5.38
C GLY A 257 -27.13 17.10 6.87
N SER A 258 -28.32 17.25 7.43
CA SER A 258 -28.51 17.58 8.85
C SER A 258 -27.97 16.50 9.81
N LEU A 259 -27.90 15.25 9.35
CA LEU A 259 -27.34 14.12 10.12
C LEU A 259 -25.86 13.88 9.78
N HIS A 260 -25.43 14.31 8.60
CA HIS A 260 -24.06 14.10 8.13
C HIS A 260 -23.08 15.19 8.62
N ASN A 261 -23.55 16.41 8.87
CA ASN A 261 -22.70 17.52 9.26
C ASN A 261 -21.98 17.25 10.59
N ASP A 262 -20.67 17.47 10.61
CA ASP A 262 -19.83 17.43 11.81
C ASP A 262 -19.94 18.78 12.53
N LEU A 263 -20.74 18.84 13.61
CA LEU A 263 -20.95 20.05 14.39
C LEU A 263 -19.69 20.39 15.19
N TYR A 264 -19.35 21.67 15.29
CA TYR A 264 -18.18 22.13 16.06
C TYR A 264 -18.42 22.14 17.57
N ASN A 265 -17.38 21.79 18.31
CA ASN A 265 -17.23 22.07 19.73
C ASN A 265 -16.64 23.47 19.93
N ALA A 266 -16.69 23.98 21.16
CA ALA A 266 -16.16 25.30 21.49
C ALA A 266 -14.63 25.43 21.31
N ASP A 267 -13.89 24.30 21.37
CA ASP A 267 -12.46 24.21 21.16
C ASP A 267 -12.03 24.10 19.68
N GLY A 268 -13.00 24.14 18.76
CA GLY A 268 -12.77 24.02 17.32
C GLY A 268 -12.66 22.60 16.80
N THR A 269 -12.71 21.57 17.65
CA THR A 269 -12.87 20.18 17.24
C THR A 269 -14.29 19.91 16.76
N THR A 270 -14.55 18.73 16.20
CA THR A 270 -15.91 18.34 15.78
C THR A 270 -16.46 17.23 16.66
N GLN A 271 -17.82 17.25 16.89
CA GLN A 271 -18.53 16.24 17.69
C GLN A 271 -18.51 14.85 17.03
N THR A 272 -18.49 14.83 15.70
CA THR A 272 -18.39 13.62 14.88
C THR A 272 -17.28 13.85 13.87
N ASN A 273 -16.87 12.80 13.16
CA ASN A 273 -15.81 12.89 12.16
C ASN A 273 -16.23 12.18 10.84
N ARG A 274 -17.43 12.50 10.36
CA ARG A 274 -17.94 11.94 9.10
C ARG A 274 -17.19 12.46 7.88
N SER A 275 -16.62 13.66 8.00
CA SER A 275 -15.70 14.25 7.00
C SER A 275 -14.36 13.50 6.88
N GLY A 276 -14.05 12.58 7.83
CA GLY A 276 -12.80 11.82 7.81
C GLY A 276 -11.55 12.67 7.98
N GLY A 277 -11.61 13.72 8.80
CA GLY A 277 -10.47 14.61 9.10
C GLY A 277 -10.12 15.59 7.99
N ILE A 278 -10.92 15.69 6.92
CA ILE A 278 -10.63 16.53 5.76
C ILE A 278 -11.86 17.33 5.36
N GLN A 279 -11.76 18.66 5.38
CA GLN A 279 -12.81 19.57 4.97
C GLN A 279 -12.28 20.52 3.89
N GLY A 280 -13.03 20.71 2.82
CA GLY A 280 -12.60 21.55 1.69
C GLY A 280 -11.33 21.07 0.96
N GLY A 281 -10.84 19.87 1.25
CA GLY A 281 -9.58 19.32 0.72
C GLY A 281 -8.39 19.48 1.66
N ILE A 282 -8.62 20.03 2.86
CA ILE A 282 -7.58 20.42 3.83
C ILE A 282 -7.83 19.66 5.14
N SER A 283 -6.78 19.23 5.83
CA SER A 283 -6.89 18.57 7.13
C SER A 283 -7.44 19.53 8.19
N ASN A 284 -8.41 19.06 8.99
CA ASN A 284 -9.09 19.86 10.00
C ASN A 284 -8.61 19.57 11.45
N GLY A 285 -7.54 18.77 11.62
CA GLY A 285 -7.00 18.42 12.92
C GLY A 285 -7.60 17.16 13.56
N MET A 286 -8.72 16.65 13.03
CA MET A 286 -9.29 15.36 13.44
C MET A 286 -8.53 14.20 12.77
N ASP A 287 -8.70 12.97 13.30
CA ASP A 287 -8.13 11.78 12.69
C ASP A 287 -8.58 11.64 11.23
N ILE A 288 -7.64 11.37 10.33
CA ILE A 288 -7.98 10.97 8.96
C ILE A 288 -8.15 9.46 8.94
N TYR A 289 -9.28 8.98 8.42
CA TYR A 289 -9.48 7.56 8.21
C TYR A 289 -10.04 7.28 6.82
N PHE A 290 -9.60 6.17 6.22
CA PHE A 290 -10.01 5.76 4.88
C PHE A 290 -9.91 4.25 4.70
N ASN A 291 -10.65 3.74 3.72
CA ASN A 291 -10.68 2.34 3.33
C ASN A 291 -10.09 2.14 1.94
N VAL A 292 -9.35 1.05 1.77
CA VAL A 292 -8.72 0.66 0.50
C VAL A 292 -9.13 -0.76 0.15
N ALA A 293 -9.85 -0.93 -0.95
CA ALA A 293 -10.35 -2.22 -1.40
C ALA A 293 -9.37 -2.89 -2.38
N PHE A 294 -9.01 -4.13 -2.09
CA PHE A 294 -8.10 -4.96 -2.88
C PHE A 294 -8.85 -6.10 -3.56
N LYS A 295 -8.68 -6.26 -4.88
CA LYS A 295 -9.20 -7.42 -5.59
C LYS A 295 -8.41 -8.70 -5.23
N PRO A 296 -8.98 -9.89 -5.48
CA PRO A 296 -8.24 -11.14 -5.42
C PRO A 296 -7.00 -11.14 -6.33
N VAL A 297 -5.98 -11.90 -5.96
CA VAL A 297 -4.79 -12.08 -6.80
C VAL A 297 -5.17 -12.80 -8.09
N ALA A 298 -4.70 -12.31 -9.24
CA ALA A 298 -5.12 -12.81 -10.54
C ALA A 298 -4.61 -14.24 -10.87
N THR A 299 -3.50 -14.66 -10.27
CA THR A 299 -2.93 -15.99 -10.51
C THR A 299 -3.51 -16.98 -9.49
N ILE A 300 -4.36 -17.90 -9.97
CA ILE A 300 -4.96 -18.98 -9.17
C ILE A 300 -4.43 -20.36 -9.63
N MET A 301 -4.57 -21.36 -8.77
CA MET A 301 -4.10 -22.73 -9.04
C MET A 301 -5.14 -23.57 -9.79
N GLN A 302 -6.31 -23.00 -10.04
CA GLN A 302 -7.37 -23.61 -10.84
C GLN A 302 -7.13 -23.36 -12.34
N SER A 303 -7.62 -24.25 -13.19
CA SER A 303 -7.58 -24.06 -14.65
C SER A 303 -8.51 -22.93 -15.07
N GLN A 304 -8.03 -22.03 -15.92
CA GLN A 304 -8.77 -20.91 -16.47
C GLN A 304 -8.62 -20.84 -18.00
N LYS A 305 -9.70 -20.51 -18.68
CA LYS A 305 -9.65 -20.22 -20.13
C LYS A 305 -9.00 -18.86 -20.36
N THR A 306 -8.10 -18.79 -21.34
CA THR A 306 -7.42 -17.55 -21.72
C THR A 306 -7.03 -17.61 -23.20
N ILE A 307 -6.20 -16.68 -23.66
CA ILE A 307 -5.67 -16.63 -25.02
C ILE A 307 -4.14 -16.65 -25.01
N ASN A 308 -3.56 -17.16 -26.07
CA ASN A 308 -2.14 -17.02 -26.35
C ASN A 308 -1.84 -15.71 -27.15
N LYS A 309 -0.56 -15.46 -27.47
CA LYS A 309 -0.13 -14.28 -28.27
C LYS A 309 -0.71 -14.23 -29.69
N LYS A 310 -1.21 -15.34 -30.21
CA LYS A 310 -1.86 -15.39 -31.53
C LYS A 310 -3.37 -15.17 -31.46
N GLY A 311 -3.94 -15.01 -30.25
CA GLY A 311 -5.38 -14.87 -30.04
C GLY A 311 -6.13 -16.20 -29.95
N GLU A 312 -5.43 -17.34 -29.97
CA GLU A 312 -6.03 -18.67 -29.89
C GLU A 312 -6.43 -19.01 -28.45
N ALA A 313 -7.61 -19.62 -28.27
CA ALA A 313 -8.08 -20.04 -26.96
C ALA A 313 -7.20 -21.18 -26.39
N VAL A 314 -6.79 -21.04 -25.14
CA VAL A 314 -5.98 -22.02 -24.41
C VAL A 314 -6.45 -22.14 -22.97
N ASP A 315 -6.23 -23.30 -22.37
CA ASP A 315 -6.39 -23.48 -20.91
C ASP A 315 -5.05 -23.19 -20.21
N MET A 316 -5.14 -22.44 -19.13
CA MET A 316 -3.98 -22.09 -18.33
C MET A 316 -4.26 -22.34 -16.84
N GLN A 317 -3.32 -23.01 -16.18
CA GLN A 317 -3.30 -23.18 -14.74
C GLN A 317 -2.13 -22.39 -14.14
N GLY A 318 -2.40 -21.62 -13.11
CA GLY A 318 -1.35 -20.92 -12.39
C GLY A 318 -0.37 -21.91 -11.77
N LYS A 319 0.92 -21.58 -11.86
CA LYS A 319 2.01 -22.32 -11.21
C LYS A 319 2.81 -21.35 -10.34
N GLY A 320 3.48 -21.88 -9.32
CA GLY A 320 4.35 -21.07 -8.48
C GLY A 320 3.73 -20.70 -7.13
N ARG A 321 4.33 -19.71 -6.46
CA ARG A 321 4.06 -19.35 -5.07
C ARG A 321 3.33 -18.01 -5.02
N HIS A 322 2.00 -18.05 -4.94
CA HIS A 322 1.15 -16.85 -4.89
C HIS A 322 0.51 -16.67 -3.52
N ASP A 323 0.15 -15.44 -3.17
CA ASP A 323 -0.62 -15.13 -1.97
C ASP A 323 -2.08 -15.56 -2.18
N PRO A 324 -2.69 -16.34 -1.30
CA PRO A 324 -4.14 -16.59 -1.33
C PRO A 324 -4.92 -15.31 -0.98
N CYS A 325 -4.34 -14.42 -0.18
CA CYS A 325 -4.85 -13.11 0.12
C CYS A 325 -3.69 -12.12 0.26
N VAL A 326 -3.69 -11.03 -0.51
CA VAL A 326 -2.62 -10.04 -0.51
C VAL A 326 -2.75 -9.03 0.63
N VAL A 327 -3.96 -8.90 1.21
CA VAL A 327 -4.34 -7.80 2.10
C VAL A 327 -3.43 -7.71 3.34
N PRO A 328 -3.09 -8.79 4.06
CA PRO A 328 -2.22 -8.70 5.23
C PRO A 328 -0.84 -8.08 4.94
N ARG A 329 -0.29 -8.35 3.74
CA ARG A 329 1.00 -7.81 3.32
C ARG A 329 0.91 -6.37 2.80
N ALA A 330 -0.27 -5.93 2.41
CA ALA A 330 -0.49 -4.58 1.90
C ALA A 330 -0.64 -3.53 3.02
N VAL A 331 -0.88 -3.93 4.26
CA VAL A 331 -1.01 -3.04 5.43
C VAL A 331 0.16 -2.03 5.51
N PRO A 332 1.44 -2.43 5.59
CA PRO A 332 2.54 -1.47 5.65
C PRO A 332 2.72 -0.66 4.35
N ILE A 333 2.20 -1.11 3.22
CA ILE A 333 2.24 -0.36 1.96
C ILE A 333 1.26 0.81 2.00
N VAL A 334 0.06 0.58 2.54
CA VAL A 334 -0.97 1.63 2.74
C VAL A 334 -0.44 2.70 3.69
N GLU A 335 0.14 2.31 4.83
CA GLU A 335 0.79 3.25 5.75
C GLU A 335 1.91 4.05 5.08
N ALA A 336 2.78 3.39 4.31
CA ALA A 336 3.89 4.02 3.62
C ALA A 336 3.44 5.07 2.60
N MET A 337 2.43 4.73 1.79
CA MET A 337 1.89 5.64 0.79
C MET A 337 1.18 6.85 1.43
N ALA A 338 0.47 6.64 2.54
CA ALA A 338 -0.10 7.73 3.33
C ALA A 338 0.98 8.67 3.89
N ALA A 339 2.07 8.10 4.43
CA ALA A 339 3.20 8.87 4.95
C ALA A 339 3.89 9.70 3.85
N LEU A 340 4.04 9.17 2.64
CA LEU A 340 4.60 9.90 1.50
C LEU A 340 3.74 11.11 1.13
N VAL A 341 2.41 10.95 1.08
CA VAL A 341 1.49 12.08 0.82
C VAL A 341 1.61 13.16 1.88
N LEU A 342 1.60 12.78 3.17
CA LEU A 342 1.68 13.75 4.25
C LEU A 342 3.06 14.40 4.36
N ALA A 343 4.13 13.70 4.02
CA ALA A 343 5.47 14.30 3.96
C ALA A 343 5.55 15.39 2.88
N ASP A 344 4.98 15.11 1.71
CA ASP A 344 4.92 16.07 0.61
C ASP A 344 4.12 17.32 1.00
N PHE A 345 2.91 17.16 1.53
CA PHE A 345 2.09 18.27 2.01
C PHE A 345 2.69 19.03 3.20
N THR A 346 3.41 18.34 4.08
CA THR A 346 4.12 19.01 5.18
C THR A 346 5.21 19.95 4.65
N LEU A 347 5.93 19.55 3.62
CA LEU A 347 6.94 20.40 2.97
C LEU A 347 6.27 21.54 2.19
N LEU A 348 5.22 21.26 1.42
CA LEU A 348 4.45 22.29 0.69
C LEU A 348 3.90 23.35 1.65
N ASN A 349 3.32 22.93 2.77
CA ASN A 349 2.74 23.84 3.76
C ASN A 349 3.76 24.79 4.40
N ARG A 350 5.04 24.38 4.51
CA ARG A 350 6.14 25.24 5.00
C ARG A 350 6.44 26.42 4.07
N THR A 351 6.05 26.34 2.80
CA THR A 351 6.24 27.44 1.85
C THR A 351 5.15 28.52 1.96
N ILE A 352 4.03 28.21 2.63
CA ILE A 352 2.85 29.07 2.73
C ILE A 352 2.76 29.71 4.12
N LYS A 353 3.06 28.96 5.19
CA LYS A 353 3.06 29.47 6.56
C LYS A 353 4.36 30.16 6.90
N LYS A 354 4.26 31.40 7.39
CA LYS A 354 5.37 32.13 8.01
C LYS A 354 5.75 31.52 9.36
#